data_8d1a398999461b7607d616ab236cf584
#
_entry.id   8d1a398999461b7607d616ab236cf584
#
_cell.length_a   1.000
_cell.length_b   1.000
_cell.length_c   1.000
_cell.angle_alpha   90.00
_cell.angle_beta   90.00
_cell.angle_gamma   90.00
#
_symmetry.space_group_name_H-M   'P 1'
#
loop_
_entity.id
_entity.type
_entity.pdbx_description
1 polymer ?
#
loop_
_entity_poly.entity_id
_entity_poly.type
_entity_poly.pdbx_seq_one_letter_code
_entity_poly.pdbx_strand_id
1 'polypeptide(L)'
;MVTLKTAVTIDTDKGDIVIDFAGSSGPSPYGINVVMNYTHAYSTFAIRSCLDPELPNNFGSLAPIIVTAPEGCIVNCKYPSPVNARHVVGMYVAMPILKALYQVMPDRVLAEGSGAVWTIQIQGRDLAGAAFTSSMFNYSGGMGARRTKDGPSATCYPTGVAAVPIEVLEAAMPILFSRKELRPGSGGAGAARGGDGQVIAWRMRTDSEWLLNAVTSRTHLAPEGLGGGEPGAPGRFLINGEPVSSARKLVMQPSDEVTLETPGGGGYGKPVAFREAAE
;
A
#
# COMPACT_ATOMS: atom_id res chain seq x y z
N MET A 1 -5.86 -1.04 15.64
CA MET A 1 -6.47 -1.08 14.28
C MET A 1 -6.91 0.33 13.91
N VAL A 2 -6.71 0.77 12.66
CA VAL A 2 -7.20 2.05 12.14
C VAL A 2 -8.35 1.76 11.19
N THR A 3 -9.43 2.52 11.32
CA THR A 3 -10.60 2.42 10.44
C THR A 3 -10.76 3.72 9.66
N LEU A 4 -10.86 3.62 8.33
CA LEU A 4 -11.26 4.71 7.45
C LEU A 4 -12.71 4.45 7.04
N LYS A 5 -13.60 5.40 7.33
CA LYS A 5 -14.98 5.40 6.85
C LYS A 5 -15.13 6.49 5.81
N THR A 6 -15.84 6.21 4.74
CA THR A 6 -16.04 7.17 3.65
C THR A 6 -17.47 7.07 3.14
N ALA A 7 -18.13 8.20 3.04
CA ALA A 7 -19.37 8.37 2.29
C ALA A 7 -19.08 9.20 1.04
N VAL A 8 -19.63 8.80 -0.10
CA VAL A 8 -19.53 9.55 -1.36
C VAL A 8 -20.93 9.94 -1.79
N THR A 9 -21.18 11.23 -1.90
CA THR A 9 -22.46 11.81 -2.38
C THR A 9 -22.23 12.49 -3.71
N ILE A 10 -23.04 12.16 -4.70
CA ILE A 10 -23.01 12.78 -6.03
C ILE A 10 -24.24 13.66 -6.17
N ASP A 11 -24.04 14.96 -6.28
CA ASP A 11 -25.08 15.97 -6.52
C ASP A 11 -25.10 16.29 -8.02
N THR A 12 -26.01 15.66 -8.76
CA THR A 12 -26.13 15.82 -10.22
C THR A 12 -26.64 17.19 -10.62
N ASP A 13 -27.37 17.88 -9.75
CA ASP A 13 -27.94 19.19 -10.05
C ASP A 13 -26.87 20.28 -9.96
N LYS A 14 -25.94 20.16 -9.02
CA LYS A 14 -24.80 21.08 -8.86
C LYS A 14 -23.57 20.63 -9.63
N GLY A 15 -23.49 19.35 -9.98
CA GLY A 15 -22.29 18.75 -10.55
C GLY A 15 -21.17 18.51 -9.53
N ASP A 16 -21.50 18.41 -8.24
CA ASP A 16 -20.54 18.24 -7.13
C ASP A 16 -20.44 16.79 -6.68
N ILE A 17 -19.25 16.41 -6.22
CA ILE A 17 -18.99 15.14 -5.54
C ILE A 17 -18.46 15.46 -4.16
N VAL A 18 -19.21 15.05 -3.13
CA VAL A 18 -18.81 15.22 -1.72
C VAL A 18 -18.28 13.92 -1.18
N ILE A 19 -17.06 13.94 -0.63
CA ILE A 19 -16.40 12.81 0.04
C ILE A 19 -16.29 13.17 1.52
N ASP A 20 -16.99 12.43 2.36
CA ASP A 20 -16.99 12.64 3.81
C ASP A 20 -16.34 11.47 4.54
N PHE A 21 -15.35 11.77 5.38
CA PHE A 21 -14.63 10.82 6.23
C PHE A 21 -15.15 10.77 7.67
N ALA A 22 -16.37 11.23 7.93
CA ALA A 22 -16.97 11.17 9.26
C ALA A 22 -17.03 9.73 9.79
N GLY A 23 -16.68 9.55 11.06
CA GLY A 23 -16.62 8.25 11.73
C GLY A 23 -15.31 7.46 11.48
N SER A 24 -14.31 8.05 10.81
CA SER A 24 -12.95 7.53 10.78
C SER A 24 -12.29 7.61 12.16
N SER A 25 -11.28 6.76 12.40
CA SER A 25 -10.55 6.72 13.68
C SER A 25 -10.03 8.08 14.12
N GLY A 26 -9.90 8.29 15.44
CA GLY A 26 -9.17 9.40 16.03
C GLY A 26 -7.67 9.36 15.69
N PRO A 27 -6.90 10.36 16.18
CA PRO A 27 -5.48 10.43 15.90
C PRO A 27 -4.72 9.29 16.57
N SER A 28 -3.65 8.84 15.90
CA SER A 28 -2.73 7.82 16.41
C SER A 28 -1.58 8.48 17.19
N PRO A 29 -1.06 7.85 18.25
CA PRO A 29 0.18 8.28 18.88
C PRO A 29 1.43 8.01 18.01
N TYR A 30 1.28 7.23 16.95
CA TYR A 30 2.36 6.92 15.99
C TYR A 30 2.34 7.91 14.81
N GLY A 31 3.45 8.03 14.09
CA GLY A 31 3.64 8.96 12.98
C GLY A 31 2.81 8.70 11.71
N ILE A 32 1.69 8.01 11.81
CA ILE A 32 0.84 7.59 10.69
C ILE A 32 -0.36 8.51 10.42
N ASN A 33 -0.50 9.59 11.19
CA ASN A 33 -1.59 10.56 10.99
C ASN A 33 -1.42 11.31 9.68
N VAL A 34 -2.53 11.72 9.10
CA VAL A 34 -2.60 12.36 7.78
C VAL A 34 -3.22 13.76 7.92
N VAL A 35 -2.60 14.75 7.31
CA VAL A 35 -3.12 16.12 7.24
C VAL A 35 -4.16 16.25 6.11
N MET A 36 -5.09 17.20 6.24
CA MET A 36 -6.20 17.37 5.30
C MET A 36 -5.76 17.53 3.84
N ASN A 37 -4.67 18.24 3.57
CA ASN A 37 -4.16 18.43 2.22
C ASN A 37 -3.76 17.10 1.55
N TYR A 38 -3.19 16.17 2.31
CA TYR A 38 -2.86 14.84 1.80
C TYR A 38 -4.14 14.03 1.53
N THR A 39 -5.08 14.06 2.45
CA THR A 39 -6.40 13.41 2.30
C THR A 39 -7.13 13.94 1.07
N HIS A 40 -7.16 15.27 0.89
CA HIS A 40 -7.75 15.91 -0.28
C HIS A 40 -7.08 15.44 -1.58
N ALA A 41 -5.74 15.42 -1.63
CA ALA A 41 -5.00 15.01 -2.82
C ALA A 41 -5.31 13.55 -3.25
N TYR A 42 -5.35 12.62 -2.31
CA TYR A 42 -5.66 11.22 -2.64
C TYR A 42 -7.15 10.96 -2.88
N SER A 43 -8.03 11.76 -2.30
CA SER A 43 -9.46 11.71 -2.59
C SER A 43 -9.76 12.20 -4.00
N THR A 44 -9.21 13.35 -4.38
CA THR A 44 -9.35 13.91 -5.75
C THR A 44 -8.70 13.00 -6.79
N PHE A 45 -7.56 12.39 -6.49
CA PHE A 45 -6.93 11.39 -7.34
C PHE A 45 -7.87 10.20 -7.60
N ALA A 46 -8.51 9.63 -6.55
CA ALA A 46 -9.43 8.51 -6.70
C ALA A 46 -10.60 8.84 -7.62
N ILE A 47 -11.24 9.98 -7.41
CA ILE A 47 -12.36 10.43 -8.25
C ILE A 47 -11.91 10.62 -9.71
N ARG A 48 -10.82 11.36 -9.93
CA ARG A 48 -10.36 11.67 -11.27
C ARG A 48 -9.90 10.46 -12.05
N SER A 49 -9.23 9.50 -11.41
CA SER A 49 -8.82 8.26 -12.07
C SER A 49 -10.01 7.44 -12.58
N CYS A 50 -11.20 7.60 -11.99
CA CYS A 50 -12.43 6.93 -12.41
C CYS A 50 -13.21 7.74 -13.46
N LEU A 51 -13.29 9.08 -13.33
CA LEU A 51 -14.10 9.91 -14.21
C LEU A 51 -13.40 10.23 -15.52
N ASP A 52 -12.26 10.89 -15.45
CA ASP A 52 -11.50 11.34 -16.61
C ASP A 52 -10.01 11.46 -16.27
N PRO A 53 -9.21 10.42 -16.48
CA PRO A 53 -7.78 10.45 -16.23
C PRO A 53 -7.00 11.37 -17.18
N GLU A 54 -7.55 11.69 -18.36
CA GLU A 54 -6.91 12.53 -19.37
C GLU A 54 -7.05 14.03 -19.07
N LEU A 55 -8.02 14.42 -18.24
CA LEU A 55 -8.25 15.82 -17.90
C LEU A 55 -7.05 16.40 -17.12
N PRO A 56 -6.46 17.53 -17.53
CA PRO A 56 -5.37 18.16 -16.81
C PRO A 56 -5.70 18.48 -15.35
N ASN A 57 -4.73 18.29 -14.46
CA ASN A 57 -4.89 18.56 -13.04
C ASN A 57 -4.73 20.05 -12.76
N ASN A 58 -5.82 20.75 -12.53
CA ASN A 58 -5.86 22.18 -12.24
C ASN A 58 -7.02 22.52 -11.30
N PHE A 59 -7.10 23.78 -10.84
CA PHE A 59 -8.12 24.22 -9.91
C PHE A 59 -9.54 23.96 -10.41
N GLY A 60 -9.83 24.25 -11.66
CA GLY A 60 -11.17 24.06 -12.24
C GLY A 60 -11.59 22.57 -12.28
N SER A 61 -10.66 21.66 -12.60
CA SER A 61 -10.96 20.22 -12.62
C SER A 61 -11.13 19.61 -11.23
N LEU A 62 -10.64 20.28 -10.19
CA LEU A 62 -10.75 19.83 -8.79
C LEU A 62 -11.88 20.51 -8.02
N ALA A 63 -12.33 21.68 -8.45
CA ALA A 63 -13.34 22.48 -7.75
C ALA A 63 -14.65 21.73 -7.43
N PRO A 64 -15.17 20.84 -8.31
CA PRO A 64 -16.37 20.07 -8.00
C PRO A 64 -16.18 18.95 -6.97
N ILE A 65 -14.94 18.66 -6.55
CA ILE A 65 -14.65 17.57 -5.62
C ILE A 65 -14.44 18.14 -4.22
N ILE A 66 -15.45 18.00 -3.38
CA ILE A 66 -15.47 18.53 -2.00
C ILE A 66 -15.09 17.40 -1.06
N VAL A 67 -14.01 17.59 -0.29
CA VAL A 67 -13.53 16.59 0.66
C VAL A 67 -13.67 17.14 2.08
N THR A 68 -14.34 16.38 2.94
CA THR A 68 -14.56 16.72 4.35
C THR A 68 -14.07 15.60 5.25
N ALA A 69 -13.56 15.96 6.44
CA ALA A 69 -13.20 15.03 7.49
C ALA A 69 -13.28 15.74 8.84
N PRO A 70 -13.79 15.09 9.91
CA PRO A 70 -13.82 15.69 11.24
C PRO A 70 -12.43 16.16 11.67
N GLU A 71 -12.39 17.34 12.25
CA GLU A 71 -11.14 17.91 12.76
C GLU A 71 -10.55 17.01 13.86
N GLY A 72 -9.25 16.76 13.80
CA GLY A 72 -8.54 15.89 14.74
C GLY A 72 -8.69 14.39 14.47
N CYS A 73 -9.44 13.93 13.44
CA CYS A 73 -9.41 12.54 13.06
C CYS A 73 -8.10 12.15 12.34
N ILE A 74 -7.86 10.85 12.16
CA ILE A 74 -6.61 10.32 11.61
C ILE A 74 -6.28 10.82 10.20
N VAL A 75 -7.28 11.22 9.40
CA VAL A 75 -7.13 11.77 8.04
C VAL A 75 -7.29 13.29 7.98
N ASN A 76 -7.47 13.96 9.13
CA ASN A 76 -7.47 15.41 9.28
C ASN A 76 -6.85 15.78 10.64
N CYS A 77 -5.64 15.28 10.89
CA CYS A 77 -4.96 15.51 12.15
C CYS A 77 -4.50 16.97 12.31
N LYS A 78 -4.39 17.39 13.56
CA LYS A 78 -3.90 18.71 13.95
C LYS A 78 -2.56 18.62 14.67
N TYR A 79 -1.79 19.69 14.62
CA TYR A 79 -0.59 19.81 15.44
C TYR A 79 -0.97 19.62 16.95
N PRO A 80 -0.16 18.86 17.70
CA PRO A 80 1.17 18.31 17.42
C PRO A 80 1.17 16.82 16.99
N SER A 81 0.13 16.31 16.33
CA SER A 81 0.06 14.90 15.91
C SER A 81 1.28 14.51 15.05
N PRO A 82 1.92 13.34 15.32
CA PRO A 82 3.07 12.90 14.55
C PRO A 82 2.64 12.41 13.15
N VAL A 83 3.40 12.79 12.10
CA VAL A 83 3.04 12.58 10.69
C VAL A 83 4.18 12.05 9.80
N ASN A 84 5.31 11.63 10.39
CA ASN A 84 6.51 11.26 9.63
C ASN A 84 6.33 10.03 8.71
N ALA A 85 5.42 9.12 9.06
CA ALA A 85 5.04 7.95 8.26
C ALA A 85 3.58 8.03 7.75
N ARG A 86 3.08 9.24 7.46
CA ARG A 86 1.70 9.50 7.03
C ARG A 86 1.25 8.68 5.82
N HIS A 87 2.18 8.27 4.97
CA HIS A 87 1.88 7.42 3.80
C HIS A 87 1.26 6.08 4.18
N VAL A 88 1.55 5.55 5.38
CA VAL A 88 1.01 4.27 5.88
C VAL A 88 -0.52 4.28 5.95
N VAL A 89 -1.13 5.41 6.29
CA VAL A 89 -2.59 5.58 6.28
C VAL A 89 -3.05 6.29 5.01
N GLY A 90 -2.32 7.32 4.58
CA GLY A 90 -2.70 8.15 3.45
C GLY A 90 -2.87 7.41 2.13
N MET A 91 -2.06 6.38 1.88
CA MET A 91 -2.18 5.56 0.66
C MET A 91 -3.47 4.70 0.64
N TYR A 92 -4.12 4.52 1.78
CA TYR A 92 -5.42 3.83 1.84
C TYR A 92 -6.62 4.75 1.61
N VAL A 93 -6.45 6.08 1.59
CA VAL A 93 -7.56 7.04 1.43
C VAL A 93 -8.35 6.80 0.14
N ALA A 94 -7.68 6.46 -0.95
CA ALA A 94 -8.34 6.19 -2.24
C ALA A 94 -9.21 4.92 -2.23
N MET A 95 -8.85 3.90 -1.46
CA MET A 95 -9.49 2.58 -1.51
C MET A 95 -10.96 2.58 -1.10
N PRO A 96 -11.38 3.16 0.04
CA PRO A 96 -12.79 3.19 0.42
C PRO A 96 -13.62 4.07 -0.52
N ILE A 97 -13.03 5.08 -1.16
CA ILE A 97 -13.69 5.91 -2.18
C ILE A 97 -14.01 5.04 -3.41
N LEU A 98 -13.01 4.30 -3.92
CA LEU A 98 -13.19 3.41 -5.07
C LEU A 98 -14.24 2.32 -4.78
N LYS A 99 -14.23 1.78 -3.55
CA LYS A 99 -15.23 0.81 -3.09
C LYS A 99 -16.65 1.42 -3.04
N ALA A 100 -16.79 2.68 -2.62
CA ALA A 100 -18.06 3.38 -2.65
C ALA A 100 -18.55 3.62 -4.09
N LEU A 101 -17.65 4.05 -4.98
CA LEU A 101 -17.95 4.29 -6.40
C LEU A 101 -18.32 3.02 -7.17
N TYR A 102 -17.95 1.84 -6.69
CA TYR A 102 -18.34 0.57 -7.29
C TYR A 102 -19.86 0.44 -7.51
N GLN A 103 -20.65 1.03 -6.62
CA GLN A 103 -22.12 0.97 -6.68
C GLN A 103 -22.71 1.68 -7.92
N VAL A 104 -22.00 2.68 -8.47
CA VAL A 104 -22.48 3.51 -9.57
C VAL A 104 -21.64 3.39 -10.83
N MET A 105 -20.37 3.00 -10.71
CA MET A 105 -19.45 2.86 -11.85
C MET A 105 -18.52 1.64 -11.71
N PRO A 106 -19.09 0.42 -11.68
CA PRO A 106 -18.30 -0.81 -11.47
C PRO A 106 -17.18 -1.00 -12.50
N ASP A 107 -17.34 -0.48 -13.70
CA ASP A 107 -16.39 -0.66 -14.80
C ASP A 107 -15.14 0.24 -14.70
N ARG A 108 -15.20 1.25 -13.83
CA ARG A 108 -14.18 2.29 -13.69
C ARG A 108 -13.32 2.16 -12.44
N VAL A 109 -13.66 1.27 -11.54
CA VAL A 109 -12.97 1.04 -10.28
C VAL A 109 -12.13 -0.23 -10.28
N LEU A 110 -11.29 -0.39 -9.27
CA LEU A 110 -10.45 -1.56 -9.07
C LEU A 110 -10.67 -2.15 -7.68
N ALA A 111 -10.35 -3.44 -7.52
CA ALA A 111 -10.30 -4.10 -6.23
C ALA A 111 -9.17 -3.52 -5.35
N GLU A 112 -9.13 -3.86 -4.07
CA GLU A 112 -8.09 -3.35 -3.18
C GLU A 112 -6.70 -3.83 -3.60
N GLY A 113 -5.73 -2.93 -3.58
CA GLY A 113 -4.32 -3.26 -3.72
C GLY A 113 -3.64 -3.45 -2.37
N SER A 114 -2.35 -3.77 -2.41
CA SER A 114 -1.49 -3.92 -1.23
C SER A 114 -1.40 -2.66 -0.36
N GLY A 115 -1.75 -1.49 -0.90
CA GLY A 115 -1.77 -0.22 -0.20
C GLY A 115 -0.39 0.38 0.01
N ALA A 116 -0.07 0.74 1.27
CA ALA A 116 1.17 1.44 1.57
C ALA A 116 2.41 0.60 1.23
N VAL A 117 3.39 1.24 0.59
CA VAL A 117 4.72 0.65 0.41
C VAL A 117 5.35 0.35 1.76
N TRP A 118 6.01 -0.78 1.84
CA TRP A 118 6.77 -1.13 3.04
C TRP A 118 8.07 -0.34 3.08
N THR A 119 8.41 0.14 4.25
CA THR A 119 9.62 0.91 4.52
C THR A 119 10.48 0.18 5.52
N ILE A 120 11.76 0.03 5.22
CA ILE A 120 12.75 -0.60 6.08
C ILE A 120 13.81 0.42 6.45
N GLN A 121 14.03 0.62 7.73
CA GLN A 121 15.11 1.46 8.25
C GLN A 121 16.14 0.56 8.93
N ILE A 122 17.39 0.77 8.60
CA ILE A 122 18.54 0.03 9.13
C ILE A 122 19.59 0.96 9.71
N GLN A 123 20.25 0.55 10.78
CA GLN A 123 21.34 1.29 11.42
C GLN A 123 22.35 0.28 11.95
N GLY A 124 23.63 0.54 11.78
CA GLY A 124 24.68 -0.35 12.26
C GLY A 124 26.08 0.14 11.91
N ARG A 125 27.02 -0.79 11.90
CA ARG A 125 28.38 -0.60 11.40
C ARG A 125 28.66 -1.60 10.29
N ASP A 126 29.41 -1.18 9.27
CA ASP A 126 29.90 -2.08 8.23
C ASP A 126 31.11 -2.89 8.69
N LEU A 127 31.66 -3.74 7.81
CA LEU A 127 32.84 -4.56 8.10
C LEU A 127 34.12 -3.73 8.37
N ALA A 128 34.15 -2.47 7.93
CA ALA A 128 35.24 -1.52 8.23
C ALA A 128 35.01 -0.76 9.54
N GLY A 129 33.90 -1.02 10.26
CA GLY A 129 33.50 -0.33 11.48
C GLY A 129 32.86 1.04 11.27
N ALA A 130 32.65 1.48 10.04
CA ALA A 130 31.98 2.75 9.74
C ALA A 130 30.50 2.67 10.03
N ALA A 131 29.97 3.70 10.71
CA ALA A 131 28.54 3.77 11.03
C ALA A 131 27.72 4.07 9.76
N PHE A 132 26.60 3.37 9.60
CA PHE A 132 25.63 3.66 8.55
C PHE A 132 24.21 3.78 9.14
N THR A 133 23.41 4.58 8.48
CA THR A 133 21.95 4.60 8.63
C THR A 133 21.31 4.77 7.28
N SER A 134 20.28 3.99 7.00
CA SER A 134 19.60 4.06 5.73
C SER A 134 18.11 3.75 5.87
N SER A 135 17.33 4.25 4.92
CA SER A 135 15.92 3.93 4.76
C SER A 135 15.70 3.39 3.36
N MET A 136 15.25 2.15 3.29
CA MET A 136 14.84 1.50 2.04
C MET A 136 13.33 1.64 1.89
N PHE A 137 12.90 2.22 0.79
CA PHE A 137 11.50 2.37 0.42
C PHE A 137 11.20 1.50 -0.79
N ASN A 138 9.90 1.39 -1.13
CA ASN A 138 9.44 0.88 -2.41
C ASN A 138 9.31 -0.65 -2.49
N TYR A 139 9.04 -1.29 -1.37
CA TYR A 139 8.63 -2.69 -1.39
C TYR A 139 7.11 -2.74 -1.58
N SER A 140 6.71 -2.76 -2.85
CA SER A 140 5.31 -2.75 -3.28
C SER A 140 4.75 -4.17 -3.34
N GLY A 141 3.47 -4.30 -3.04
CA GLY A 141 2.73 -5.54 -3.28
C GLY A 141 1.98 -5.53 -4.62
N GLY A 142 0.98 -6.38 -4.76
CA GLY A 142 0.13 -6.45 -5.93
C GLY A 142 -0.93 -5.34 -5.96
N MET A 143 -1.26 -4.86 -7.15
CA MET A 143 -2.38 -3.94 -7.37
C MET A 143 -3.67 -4.75 -7.52
N GLY A 144 -4.80 -4.18 -7.12
CA GLY A 144 -6.11 -4.78 -7.32
C GLY A 144 -6.48 -4.92 -8.80
N ALA A 145 -7.25 -5.95 -9.12
CA ALA A 145 -7.77 -6.17 -10.46
C ALA A 145 -8.84 -5.14 -10.83
N ARG A 146 -9.02 -4.92 -12.11
CA ARG A 146 -10.12 -4.16 -12.73
C ARG A 146 -11.08 -5.11 -13.43
N ARG A 147 -12.25 -4.64 -13.79
CA ARG A 147 -13.25 -5.50 -14.42
C ARG A 147 -12.75 -6.29 -15.63
N THR A 148 -11.90 -5.73 -16.46
CA THR A 148 -11.42 -6.31 -17.74
C THR A 148 -9.93 -6.54 -17.79
N LYS A 149 -9.20 -6.29 -16.70
CA LYS A 149 -7.72 -6.42 -16.68
C LYS A 149 -7.26 -6.91 -15.32
N ASP A 150 -6.31 -7.83 -15.33
CA ASP A 150 -5.58 -8.25 -14.14
C ASP A 150 -4.87 -7.07 -13.47
N GLY A 151 -4.67 -7.19 -12.18
CA GLY A 151 -3.87 -6.25 -11.41
C GLY A 151 -2.38 -6.42 -11.75
N PRO A 152 -1.65 -5.33 -12.00
CA PRO A 152 -0.19 -5.38 -12.13
C PRO A 152 0.46 -5.94 -10.86
N SER A 153 1.43 -6.83 -11.03
CA SER A 153 2.24 -7.36 -9.92
C SER A 153 3.29 -6.36 -9.48
N ALA A 154 3.70 -6.40 -8.20
CA ALA A 154 4.77 -5.59 -7.63
C ALA A 154 4.64 -4.08 -7.94
N THR A 155 3.43 -3.56 -7.95
CA THR A 155 3.11 -2.19 -8.38
C THR A 155 2.70 -1.32 -7.21
N CYS A 156 3.36 -0.18 -7.06
CA CYS A 156 3.02 0.81 -6.04
C CYS A 156 1.83 1.67 -6.49
N TYR A 157 0.66 1.36 -5.95
CA TYR A 157 -0.56 2.14 -6.16
C TYR A 157 -1.08 2.65 -4.80
N PRO A 158 -1.51 3.91 -4.69
CA PRO A 158 -1.73 4.93 -5.73
C PRO A 158 -0.51 5.82 -6.03
N THR A 159 0.66 5.63 -5.42
CA THR A 159 1.78 6.58 -5.55
C THR A 159 2.63 6.43 -6.82
N GLY A 160 2.64 5.26 -7.45
CA GLY A 160 3.44 5.02 -8.66
C GLY A 160 4.96 5.06 -8.44
N VAL A 161 5.45 4.79 -7.23
CA VAL A 161 6.89 4.82 -6.90
C VAL A 161 7.60 3.65 -7.58
N ALA A 162 8.70 3.94 -8.28
CA ALA A 162 9.54 2.92 -8.90
C ALA A 162 10.42 2.19 -7.87
N ALA A 163 10.66 0.89 -8.11
CA ALA A 163 11.58 0.11 -7.29
C ALA A 163 13.03 0.55 -7.53
N VAL A 164 13.83 0.59 -6.47
CA VAL A 164 15.28 0.79 -6.59
C VAL A 164 15.93 -0.54 -7.01
N PRO A 165 16.84 -0.54 -8.01
CA PRO A 165 17.63 -1.72 -8.36
C PRO A 165 18.45 -2.22 -7.16
N ILE A 166 18.57 -3.54 -7.01
CA ILE A 166 19.31 -4.13 -5.88
C ILE A 166 20.80 -3.76 -5.92
N GLU A 167 21.35 -3.65 -7.10
CA GLU A 167 22.77 -3.27 -7.32
C GLU A 167 23.06 -1.87 -6.76
N VAL A 168 22.14 -0.94 -6.91
CA VAL A 168 22.25 0.41 -6.33
C VAL A 168 22.21 0.36 -4.80
N LEU A 169 21.34 -0.48 -4.25
CA LEU A 169 21.22 -0.64 -2.80
C LEU A 169 22.47 -1.31 -2.22
N GLU A 170 22.99 -2.37 -2.87
CA GLU A 170 24.18 -3.09 -2.44
C GLU A 170 25.47 -2.26 -2.58
N ALA A 171 25.51 -1.33 -3.53
CA ALA A 171 26.62 -0.39 -3.67
C ALA A 171 26.59 0.71 -2.61
N ALA A 172 25.38 1.12 -2.17
CA ALA A 172 25.20 2.21 -1.20
C ALA A 172 25.23 1.76 0.26
N MET A 173 24.99 0.47 0.54
CA MET A 173 24.81 -0.07 1.88
C MET A 173 25.47 -1.44 2.02
N PRO A 174 25.90 -1.82 3.25
CA PRO A 174 26.44 -3.16 3.52
C PRO A 174 25.33 -4.21 3.58
N ILE A 175 24.59 -4.37 2.50
CA ILE A 175 23.47 -5.31 2.34
C ILE A 175 23.80 -6.29 1.21
N LEU A 176 23.29 -7.52 1.32
CA LEU A 176 23.38 -8.53 0.26
C LEU A 176 21.99 -9.15 0.06
N PHE A 177 21.41 -8.96 -1.11
CA PHE A 177 20.14 -9.55 -1.48
C PHE A 177 20.34 -11.00 -1.93
N SER A 178 19.60 -11.92 -1.34
CA SER A 178 19.53 -13.33 -1.76
C SER A 178 18.34 -13.60 -2.70
N ARG A 179 17.25 -12.80 -2.59
CA ARG A 179 16.05 -12.96 -3.41
C ARG A 179 15.40 -11.60 -3.67
N LYS A 180 14.90 -11.40 -4.87
CA LYS A 180 13.93 -10.36 -5.24
C LYS A 180 13.13 -10.85 -6.43
N GLU A 181 11.97 -11.41 -6.17
CA GLU A 181 11.15 -12.07 -7.17
C GLU A 181 9.65 -11.83 -6.91
N LEU A 182 8.79 -12.11 -7.86
CA LEU A 182 7.36 -12.13 -7.62
C LEU A 182 7.00 -13.25 -6.65
N ARG A 183 5.89 -13.07 -5.93
CA ARG A 183 5.27 -14.07 -5.04
C ARG A 183 4.08 -14.73 -5.75
N PRO A 184 4.29 -15.77 -6.56
CA PRO A 184 3.24 -16.36 -7.38
C PRO A 184 2.06 -16.85 -6.54
N GLY A 185 0.85 -16.63 -7.02
CA GLY A 185 -0.38 -17.02 -6.33
C GLY A 185 -0.80 -16.11 -5.17
N SER A 186 -0.11 -15.00 -4.93
CA SER A 186 -0.52 -14.05 -3.89
C SER A 186 -1.64 -13.10 -4.32
N GLY A 187 -1.85 -12.90 -5.62
CA GLY A 187 -3.00 -12.16 -6.15
C GLY A 187 -4.30 -12.94 -5.99
N GLY A 188 -5.37 -12.27 -5.57
CA GLY A 188 -6.71 -12.85 -5.41
C GLY A 188 -7.31 -13.32 -6.73
N ALA A 189 -8.00 -14.47 -6.70
CA ALA A 189 -8.68 -15.00 -7.87
C ALA A 189 -9.93 -14.17 -8.23
N GLY A 190 -10.29 -14.18 -9.53
CA GLY A 190 -11.45 -13.45 -10.04
C GLY A 190 -11.63 -13.73 -11.53
N ALA A 191 -12.63 -13.12 -12.15
CA ALA A 191 -12.72 -13.03 -13.60
C ALA A 191 -11.50 -12.26 -14.16
N ALA A 192 -11.03 -11.27 -13.41
CA ALA A 192 -9.70 -10.68 -13.52
C ALA A 192 -8.95 -10.89 -12.20
N ARG A 193 -7.70 -11.33 -12.28
CA ARG A 193 -6.87 -11.69 -11.12
C ARG A 193 -6.17 -10.47 -10.53
N GLY A 194 -6.07 -10.39 -9.21
CA GLY A 194 -5.20 -9.43 -8.53
C GLY A 194 -3.73 -9.66 -8.85
N GLY A 195 -2.93 -8.59 -8.82
CA GLY A 195 -1.49 -8.65 -9.02
C GLY A 195 -0.78 -9.39 -7.88
N ASP A 196 0.33 -10.06 -8.20
CA ASP A 196 1.16 -10.70 -7.19
C ASP A 196 2.04 -9.69 -6.44
N GLY A 197 2.29 -9.97 -5.16
CA GLY A 197 3.31 -9.31 -4.37
C GLY A 197 4.71 -9.76 -4.72
N GLN A 198 5.67 -9.47 -3.86
CA GLN A 198 7.08 -9.82 -4.00
C GLN A 198 7.58 -10.63 -2.80
N VAL A 199 8.58 -11.44 -3.03
CA VAL A 199 9.47 -11.99 -2.00
C VAL A 199 10.83 -11.29 -2.12
N ILE A 200 11.25 -10.64 -1.07
CA ILE A 200 12.55 -9.95 -0.99
C ILE A 200 13.27 -10.48 0.24
N ALA A 201 14.45 -11.08 0.05
CA ALA A 201 15.27 -11.57 1.15
C ALA A 201 16.69 -11.01 1.06
N TRP A 202 17.28 -10.69 2.22
CA TRP A 202 18.59 -10.09 2.31
C TRP A 202 19.23 -10.28 3.68
N ARG A 203 20.55 -10.14 3.73
CA ARG A 203 21.40 -10.14 4.95
C ARG A 203 22.25 -8.90 4.99
N MET A 204 22.70 -8.53 6.20
CA MET A 204 23.71 -7.48 6.37
C MET A 204 25.12 -8.05 6.20
N ARG A 205 25.99 -7.27 5.52
CA ARG A 205 27.45 -7.52 5.50
C ARG A 205 28.09 -6.75 6.66
N THR A 206 27.97 -7.35 7.85
CA THR A 206 28.50 -6.80 9.11
C THR A 206 28.89 -7.97 10.02
N ASP A 207 29.75 -7.73 10.96
CA ASP A 207 30.13 -8.65 12.05
C ASP A 207 29.62 -8.17 13.42
N SER A 208 28.83 -7.09 13.44
CA SER A 208 28.29 -6.48 14.64
C SER A 208 26.75 -6.52 14.63
N GLU A 209 26.15 -6.42 15.81
CA GLU A 209 24.70 -6.20 15.93
C GLU A 209 24.26 -4.93 15.19
N TRP A 210 23.07 -4.97 14.62
CA TRP A 210 22.48 -3.87 13.89
C TRP A 210 21.01 -3.71 14.23
N LEU A 211 20.41 -2.60 13.88
CA LEU A 211 19.04 -2.24 14.22
C LEU A 211 18.17 -2.23 12.97
N LEU A 212 17.01 -2.86 13.10
CA LEU A 212 15.98 -2.94 12.06
C LEU A 212 14.68 -2.33 12.58
N ASN A 213 14.13 -1.41 11.81
CA ASN A 213 12.77 -0.92 12.00
C ASN A 213 11.99 -1.09 10.69
N ALA A 214 10.97 -1.94 10.69
CA ALA A 214 10.14 -2.20 9.54
C ALA A 214 8.77 -1.53 9.72
N VAL A 215 8.29 -0.87 8.68
CA VAL A 215 6.91 -0.37 8.60
C VAL A 215 6.20 -1.18 7.55
N THR A 216 5.40 -2.13 7.99
CA THR A 216 4.64 -3.04 7.14
C THR A 216 3.14 -2.81 7.29
N SER A 217 2.38 -3.22 6.30
CA SER A 217 0.92 -3.11 6.28
C SER A 217 0.31 -4.37 5.66
N ARG A 218 -0.99 -4.59 5.85
CA ARG A 218 -1.70 -5.76 5.30
C ARG A 218 -1.12 -7.12 5.74
N THR A 219 -0.52 -7.19 6.92
CA THR A 219 -0.02 -8.45 7.48
C THR A 219 -1.09 -9.27 8.20
N HIS A 220 -2.19 -8.63 8.59
CA HIS A 220 -3.34 -9.29 9.25
C HIS A 220 -4.65 -9.17 8.46
N LEU A 221 -4.76 -8.15 7.60
CA LEU A 221 -5.94 -7.88 6.78
C LEU A 221 -5.53 -7.97 5.32
N ALA A 222 -6.00 -8.98 4.62
CA ALA A 222 -5.78 -9.15 3.19
C ALA A 222 -6.43 -8.01 2.39
N PRO A 223 -5.88 -7.62 1.23
CA PRO A 223 -6.57 -6.76 0.27
C PRO A 223 -7.84 -7.45 -0.24
N GLU A 224 -9.00 -6.79 -0.12
CA GLU A 224 -10.28 -7.37 -0.50
C GLU A 224 -10.47 -7.42 -2.02
N GLY A 225 -11.12 -8.48 -2.50
CA GLY A 225 -11.63 -8.55 -3.87
C GLY A 225 -12.87 -7.68 -4.06
N LEU A 226 -13.30 -7.51 -5.31
CA LEU A 226 -14.45 -6.70 -5.68
C LEU A 226 -15.37 -7.46 -6.65
N GLY A 227 -16.68 -7.25 -6.55
CA GLY A 227 -17.66 -7.87 -7.45
C GLY A 227 -17.70 -9.41 -7.41
N GLY A 228 -17.32 -10.01 -6.29
CA GLY A 228 -17.24 -11.47 -6.11
C GLY A 228 -15.85 -12.05 -6.38
N GLY A 229 -14.83 -11.20 -6.61
CA GLY A 229 -13.43 -11.61 -6.63
C GLY A 229 -12.93 -11.96 -5.23
N GLU A 230 -11.91 -12.80 -5.15
CA GLU A 230 -11.30 -13.25 -3.90
C GLU A 230 -10.26 -12.25 -3.39
N PRO A 231 -10.01 -12.22 -2.07
CA PRO A 231 -8.94 -11.40 -1.50
C PRO A 231 -7.57 -11.87 -1.97
N GLY A 232 -6.60 -10.95 -2.01
CA GLY A 232 -5.19 -11.28 -2.17
C GLY A 232 -4.62 -11.90 -0.90
N ALA A 233 -3.43 -12.51 -0.98
CA ALA A 233 -2.72 -13.02 0.18
C ALA A 233 -2.21 -11.86 1.06
N PRO A 234 -2.29 -11.95 2.39
CA PRO A 234 -1.67 -10.98 3.28
C PRO A 234 -0.14 -11.02 3.18
N GLY A 235 0.50 -9.92 3.56
CA GLY A 235 1.95 -9.85 3.65
C GLY A 235 2.51 -10.59 4.87
N ARG A 236 3.80 -10.94 4.82
CA ARG A 236 4.54 -11.52 5.94
C ARG A 236 5.90 -10.84 6.07
N PHE A 237 6.30 -10.58 7.30
CA PHE A 237 7.62 -10.09 7.68
C PHE A 237 8.29 -11.17 8.51
N LEU A 238 9.41 -11.70 8.01
CA LEU A 238 10.08 -12.84 8.63
C LEU A 238 11.54 -12.52 8.94
N ILE A 239 12.03 -13.08 10.05
CA ILE A 239 13.45 -13.12 10.40
C ILE A 239 13.83 -14.60 10.51
N ASN A 240 14.84 -15.03 9.77
CA ASN A 240 15.29 -16.43 9.72
C ASN A 240 14.15 -17.43 9.42
N GLY A 241 13.19 -17.00 8.57
CA GLY A 241 12.03 -17.79 8.20
C GLY A 241 10.84 -17.72 9.17
N GLU A 242 11.03 -17.16 10.38
CA GLU A 242 9.97 -17.06 11.39
C GLU A 242 9.24 -15.71 11.33
N PRO A 243 7.89 -15.70 11.39
CA PRO A 243 7.11 -14.48 11.39
C PRO A 243 7.38 -13.60 12.62
N VAL A 244 7.63 -12.32 12.39
CA VAL A 244 7.86 -11.34 13.46
C VAL A 244 6.98 -10.12 13.30
N SER A 245 6.69 -9.45 14.42
CA SER A 245 5.95 -8.19 14.40
C SER A 245 6.86 -7.02 14.04
N SER A 246 6.43 -6.19 13.09
CA SER A 246 7.08 -4.93 12.74
C SER A 246 6.74 -3.76 13.68
N ALA A 247 5.97 -4.02 14.75
CA ALA A 247 5.48 -2.96 15.65
C ALA A 247 6.57 -2.31 16.51
N ARG A 248 7.79 -2.85 16.52
CA ARG A 248 8.90 -2.34 17.33
C ARG A 248 10.24 -2.47 16.60
N LYS A 249 11.20 -1.68 17.01
CA LYS A 249 12.59 -1.77 16.57
C LYS A 249 13.21 -3.09 17.07
N LEU A 250 13.90 -3.79 16.18
CA LEU A 250 14.54 -5.08 16.43
C LEU A 250 16.05 -4.91 16.50
N VAL A 251 16.69 -5.61 17.44
CA VAL A 251 18.15 -5.83 17.46
C VAL A 251 18.42 -7.11 16.70
N MET A 252 19.24 -7.02 15.67
CA MET A 252 19.53 -8.08 14.72
C MET A 252 20.98 -8.56 14.89
N GLN A 253 21.18 -9.86 14.70
CA GLN A 253 22.50 -10.45 14.66
C GLN A 253 23.10 -10.42 13.25
N PRO A 254 24.43 -10.48 13.10
CA PRO A 254 25.11 -10.47 11.79
C PRO A 254 24.61 -11.56 10.81
N SER A 255 24.26 -12.74 11.36
CA SER A 255 23.79 -13.89 10.58
C SER A 255 22.33 -13.85 10.19
N ASP A 256 21.55 -12.90 10.71
CA ASP A 256 20.11 -12.87 10.50
C ASP A 256 19.76 -12.55 9.04
N GLU A 257 18.79 -13.29 8.52
CA GLU A 257 18.16 -13.03 7.22
C GLU A 257 16.79 -12.39 7.41
N VAL A 258 16.57 -11.29 6.72
CA VAL A 258 15.28 -10.61 6.66
C VAL A 258 14.56 -11.05 5.40
N THR A 259 13.31 -11.49 5.52
CA THR A 259 12.45 -11.79 4.38
C THR A 259 11.16 -10.97 4.44
N LEU A 260 10.87 -10.27 3.36
CA LEU A 260 9.64 -9.52 3.15
C LEU A 260 8.81 -10.23 2.09
N GLU A 261 7.62 -10.66 2.45
CA GLU A 261 6.62 -11.15 1.51
C GLU A 261 5.51 -10.11 1.44
N THR A 262 5.49 -9.31 0.38
CA THR A 262 4.49 -8.25 0.26
C THR A 262 3.12 -8.82 -0.12
N PRO A 263 2.01 -8.15 0.25
CA PRO A 263 0.67 -8.64 -0.04
C PRO A 263 0.38 -8.67 -1.55
N GLY A 264 -0.50 -9.58 -1.98
CA GLY A 264 -1.11 -9.52 -3.30
C GLY A 264 -2.22 -8.47 -3.40
N GLY A 265 -2.75 -8.22 -4.60
CA GLY A 265 -3.95 -7.42 -4.81
C GLY A 265 -5.22 -8.29 -4.81
N GLY A 266 -6.39 -7.72 -4.56
CA GLY A 266 -7.69 -8.40 -4.66
C GLY A 266 -8.10 -8.68 -6.11
N GLY A 267 -8.81 -9.78 -6.35
CA GLY A 267 -9.41 -10.14 -7.63
C GLY A 267 -10.68 -9.33 -7.92
N TYR A 268 -11.12 -9.32 -9.18
CA TYR A 268 -12.35 -8.65 -9.60
C TYR A 268 -13.29 -9.62 -10.31
N GLY A 269 -14.57 -9.62 -9.92
CA GLY A 269 -15.59 -10.53 -10.45
C GLY A 269 -15.41 -11.98 -9.99
N LYS A 270 -16.45 -12.77 -10.09
CA LYS A 270 -16.38 -14.18 -9.68
C LYS A 270 -15.32 -14.93 -10.48
N PRO A 271 -14.49 -15.78 -9.83
CA PRO A 271 -13.58 -16.64 -10.55
C PRO A 271 -14.31 -17.47 -11.60
N VAL A 272 -13.80 -17.48 -12.81
CA VAL A 272 -14.29 -18.37 -13.87
C VAL A 272 -13.61 -19.72 -13.65
N ALA A 273 -14.39 -20.79 -13.42
CA ALA A 273 -13.83 -22.13 -13.41
C ALA A 273 -13.13 -22.36 -14.74
N PHE A 274 -11.85 -22.76 -14.74
CA PHE A 274 -11.19 -23.22 -15.95
C PHE A 274 -12.06 -24.36 -16.50
N ARG A 275 -12.71 -24.15 -17.64
CA ARG A 275 -13.14 -25.27 -18.47
C ARG A 275 -11.84 -25.91 -18.93
N GLU A 276 -11.57 -27.12 -18.45
CA GLU A 276 -10.60 -27.98 -19.10
C GLU A 276 -10.95 -27.94 -20.58
N ALA A 277 -9.98 -27.56 -21.43
CA ALA A 277 -10.14 -27.67 -22.84
C ALA A 277 -10.38 -29.17 -23.11
N ALA A 278 -11.60 -29.49 -23.51
CA ALA A 278 -11.88 -30.83 -24.03
C ALA A 278 -10.94 -31.06 -25.23
N GLU A 279 -9.99 -32.01 -25.07
CA GLU A 279 -9.19 -32.54 -26.13
C GLU A 279 -10.06 -33.14 -27.26
#